data_b0025aa692ee1f975633f4a470e19d8a
#
_entry.id   b0025aa692ee1f975633f4a470e19d8a
#
_cell.length_a   1.000
_cell.length_b   1.000
_cell.length_c   1.000
_cell.angle_alpha   90.00
_cell.angle_beta   90.00
_cell.angle_gamma   90.00
#
_symmetry.space_group_name_H-M   'P 1'
#
loop_
_entity.id
_entity.type
_entity.pdbx_description
1 polymer ?
#
loop_
_entity_poly.entity_id
_entity_poly.type
_entity_poly.pdbx_seq_one_letter_code
_entity_poly.pdbx_strand_id
1 'polypeptide(L)'
;MTELWELENEIYAEGFSLICGVDEAGRGCLAGAVYAAAVILPRDAVIDGLNDSKKLTEKKRDALFDVITERALTYGIASASVDEIEEFNILNATFLAMNRAVAKLDPAPELALIDGNRNTGIAMPSRCIVKGDSRCADIAAASILAKVSRDRYMLNLAEKYPQYHFEQHKGYGTKLHYEALREYGPSPEHRPSFLRKMH
;
A
#
# COMPACT_ATOMS: atom_id res chain seq x y z
N MET A 1 10.80 15.77 18.63
CA MET A 1 9.68 15.10 17.93
C MET A 1 9.85 15.41 16.45
N THR A 2 9.73 14.45 15.57
CA THR A 2 9.70 14.70 14.13
C THR A 2 8.29 15.17 13.76
N GLU A 3 8.16 16.05 12.75
CA GLU A 3 6.86 16.55 12.25
C GLU A 3 5.85 15.42 11.94
N LEU A 4 6.36 14.22 11.62
CA LEU A 4 5.53 13.04 11.32
C LEU A 4 4.75 12.49 12.54
N TRP A 5 5.13 12.80 13.77
CA TRP A 5 4.45 12.33 14.99
C TRP A 5 3.45 13.32 15.58
N GLU A 6 3.32 14.52 15.02
CA GLU A 6 2.42 15.55 15.56
C GLU A 6 0.97 15.08 15.55
N LEU A 7 0.50 14.54 14.43
CA LEU A 7 -0.87 14.05 14.29
C LEU A 7 -1.19 12.87 15.21
N GLU A 8 -0.29 11.88 15.28
CA GLU A 8 -0.49 10.74 16.17
C GLU A 8 -0.50 11.18 17.64
N ASN A 9 0.35 12.13 18.03
CA ASN A 9 0.36 12.65 19.39
C ASN A 9 -0.92 13.41 19.75
N GLU A 10 -1.53 14.14 18.82
CA GLU A 10 -2.86 14.72 18.99
C GLU A 10 -3.92 13.64 19.25
N ILE A 11 -3.90 12.56 18.47
CA ILE A 11 -4.84 11.43 18.59
C ILE A 11 -4.63 10.67 19.91
N TYR A 12 -3.38 10.45 20.32
CA TYR A 12 -3.07 9.87 21.63
C TYR A 12 -3.57 10.75 22.79
N ALA A 13 -3.52 12.09 22.64
CA ALA A 13 -4.07 13.02 23.64
C ALA A 13 -5.61 12.97 23.74
N GLU A 14 -6.31 12.47 22.71
CA GLU A 14 -7.75 12.20 22.76
C GLU A 14 -8.09 10.95 23.59
N GLY A 15 -7.10 10.14 24.01
CA GLY A 15 -7.29 8.97 24.87
C GLY A 15 -7.10 7.61 24.18
N PHE A 16 -6.76 7.57 22.90
CA PHE A 16 -6.39 6.31 22.25
C PHE A 16 -5.02 5.83 22.76
N SER A 17 -4.89 4.52 22.97
CA SER A 17 -3.66 3.90 23.46
C SER A 17 -2.86 3.22 22.34
N LEU A 18 -3.56 2.71 21.33
CA LEU A 18 -2.96 1.98 20.22
C LEU A 18 -3.64 2.34 18.91
N ILE A 19 -2.87 2.92 18.00
CA ILE A 19 -3.34 3.30 16.66
C ILE A 19 -2.45 2.64 15.60
N CYS A 20 -2.97 2.45 14.40
CA CYS A 20 -2.17 1.98 13.26
C CYS A 20 -2.31 2.92 12.07
N GLY A 21 -1.26 3.04 11.27
CA GLY A 21 -1.31 3.65 9.95
C GLY A 21 -1.56 2.60 8.87
N VAL A 22 -2.36 2.94 7.85
CA VAL A 22 -2.72 2.06 6.74
C VAL A 22 -2.59 2.79 5.41
N ASP A 23 -1.93 2.16 4.45
CA ASP A 23 -1.81 2.68 3.08
C ASP A 23 -1.84 1.53 2.06
N GLU A 24 -2.05 1.86 0.78
CA GLU A 24 -2.10 0.91 -0.33
C GLU A 24 -1.11 1.22 -1.45
N ALA A 25 -0.83 0.20 -2.26
CA ALA A 25 -0.06 0.31 -3.50
C ALA A 25 -0.74 -0.43 -4.65
N GLY A 26 -0.77 0.17 -5.84
CA GLY A 26 -1.20 -0.48 -7.06
C GLY A 26 -2.64 -0.24 -7.50
N ARG A 27 -3.38 0.73 -6.92
CA ARG A 27 -4.76 1.03 -7.34
C ARG A 27 -4.88 1.40 -8.83
N GLY A 28 -3.99 2.25 -9.33
CA GLY A 28 -4.04 2.77 -10.70
C GLY A 28 -3.35 1.89 -11.77
N CYS A 29 -2.94 0.68 -11.44
CA CYS A 29 -2.22 -0.20 -12.35
C CYS A 29 -3.15 -0.99 -13.26
N LEU A 30 -2.72 -1.29 -14.49
CA LEU A 30 -3.45 -2.11 -15.47
C LEU A 30 -3.34 -3.60 -15.15
N ALA A 31 -2.35 -4.02 -14.35
CA ALA A 31 -2.07 -5.40 -14.03
C ALA A 31 -1.65 -5.59 -12.57
N GLY A 32 -1.86 -6.80 -12.08
CA GLY A 32 -1.47 -7.27 -10.77
C GLY A 32 -2.45 -6.90 -9.65
N ALA A 33 -2.25 -7.54 -8.50
CA ALA A 33 -3.00 -7.31 -7.28
C ALA A 33 -2.84 -5.89 -6.74
N VAL A 34 -3.80 -5.42 -5.94
CA VAL A 34 -3.64 -4.26 -5.04
C VAL A 34 -3.12 -4.76 -3.70
N TYR A 35 -2.12 -4.09 -3.16
CA TYR A 35 -1.49 -4.39 -1.88
C TYR A 35 -1.86 -3.31 -0.86
N ALA A 36 -1.99 -3.71 0.40
CA ALA A 36 -2.10 -2.80 1.53
C ALA A 36 -1.19 -3.25 2.66
N ALA A 37 -0.77 -2.30 3.48
CA ALA A 37 -0.07 -2.57 4.72
C ALA A 37 -0.71 -1.77 5.86
N ALA A 38 -0.60 -2.33 7.06
CA ALA A 38 -0.94 -1.70 8.31
C ALA A 38 0.26 -1.81 9.25
N VAL A 39 0.59 -0.72 9.95
CA VAL A 39 1.77 -0.65 10.81
C VAL A 39 1.43 0.05 12.12
N ILE A 40 1.98 -0.46 13.21
CA ILE A 40 2.06 0.22 14.51
C ILE A 40 3.53 0.34 14.86
N LEU A 41 4.05 1.56 14.85
CA LEU A 41 5.40 1.86 15.35
C LEU A 41 5.38 2.10 16.87
N PRO A 42 6.50 1.87 17.57
CA PRO A 42 6.67 2.41 18.92
C PRO A 42 6.47 3.92 18.91
N ARG A 43 5.74 4.46 19.90
CA ARG A 43 5.48 5.88 19.99
C ARG A 43 6.78 6.69 19.97
N ASP A 44 6.80 7.77 19.20
CA ASP A 44 7.95 8.64 18.99
C ASP A 44 9.19 7.94 18.38
N ALA A 45 9.02 6.78 17.76
CA ALA A 45 10.10 6.09 17.08
C ALA A 45 10.74 6.99 16.01
N VAL A 46 12.07 7.07 16.03
CA VAL A 46 12.83 7.80 15.00
C VAL A 46 13.35 6.79 13.99
N ILE A 47 12.81 6.84 12.77
CA ILE A 47 13.30 6.07 11.62
C ILE A 47 13.85 7.07 10.61
N ASP A 48 15.18 7.11 10.51
CA ASP A 48 15.87 8.06 9.63
C ASP A 48 15.47 7.87 8.17
N GLY A 49 15.02 8.96 7.54
CA GLY A 49 14.58 8.96 6.14
C GLY A 49 13.17 8.45 5.90
N LEU A 50 12.39 8.13 6.95
CA LEU A 50 10.98 7.82 6.81
C LEU A 50 10.25 8.99 6.17
N ASN A 51 9.58 8.76 5.05
CA ASN A 51 8.84 9.75 4.29
C ASN A 51 7.89 9.04 3.30
N ASP A 52 7.04 9.80 2.61
CA ASP A 52 6.24 9.35 1.46
C ASP A 52 7.07 8.46 0.51
N SER A 53 6.62 7.23 0.32
CA SER A 53 7.33 6.21 -0.45
C SER A 53 7.64 6.64 -1.90
N LYS A 54 6.83 7.54 -2.48
CA LYS A 54 6.97 8.06 -3.84
C LYS A 54 8.15 9.02 -3.99
N LYS A 55 8.59 9.64 -2.88
CA LYS A 55 9.75 10.55 -2.83
C LYS A 55 11.07 9.81 -2.64
N LEU A 56 11.02 8.52 -2.33
CA LEU A 56 12.19 7.69 -2.06
C LEU A 56 12.62 6.92 -3.30
N THR A 57 13.93 6.69 -3.45
CA THR A 57 14.45 5.74 -4.43
C THR A 57 14.10 4.30 -4.04
N GLU A 58 14.05 3.37 -5.00
CA GLU A 58 13.79 1.94 -4.75
C GLU A 58 14.75 1.38 -3.68
N LYS A 59 16.04 1.63 -3.81
CA LYS A 59 17.07 1.21 -2.83
C LYS A 59 16.81 1.73 -1.42
N LYS A 60 16.35 2.99 -1.29
CA LYS A 60 16.02 3.55 0.02
C LYS A 60 14.75 2.93 0.60
N ARG A 61 13.73 2.66 -0.25
CA ARG A 61 12.53 1.96 0.20
C ARG A 61 12.82 0.55 0.69
N ASP A 62 13.66 -0.21 -0.04
CA ASP A 62 14.05 -1.56 0.38
C ASP A 62 14.78 -1.54 1.73
N ALA A 63 15.74 -0.63 1.91
CA ALA A 63 16.43 -0.49 3.20
C ALA A 63 15.47 -0.10 4.34
N LEU A 64 14.51 0.80 4.09
CA LEU A 64 13.51 1.20 5.08
C LEU A 64 12.50 0.09 5.36
N PHE A 65 12.19 -0.75 4.39
CA PHE A 65 11.33 -1.92 4.59
C PHE A 65 11.88 -2.81 5.71
N ASP A 66 13.16 -3.14 5.64
CA ASP A 66 13.82 -3.98 6.64
C ASP A 66 13.85 -3.31 8.02
N VAL A 67 14.17 -2.01 8.08
CA VAL A 67 14.15 -1.23 9.32
C VAL A 67 12.75 -1.15 9.94
N ILE A 68 11.71 -0.93 9.12
CA ILE A 68 10.32 -0.85 9.60
C ILE A 68 9.88 -2.20 10.15
N THR A 69 10.13 -3.30 9.43
CA THR A 69 9.73 -4.64 9.87
C THR A 69 10.45 -5.09 11.14
N GLU A 70 11.68 -4.64 11.36
CA GLU A 70 12.44 -4.90 12.60
C GLU A 70 11.95 -4.05 13.79
N ARG A 71 11.54 -2.79 13.55
CA ARG A 71 11.24 -1.82 14.61
C ARG A 71 9.76 -1.66 14.93
N ALA A 72 8.86 -2.06 14.05
CA ALA A 72 7.43 -1.98 14.31
C ALA A 72 7.04 -2.85 15.52
N LEU A 73 6.10 -2.38 16.32
CA LEU A 73 5.46 -3.22 17.35
C LEU A 73 4.74 -4.40 16.70
N THR A 74 4.05 -4.11 15.61
CA THR A 74 3.40 -5.10 14.76
C THR A 74 3.14 -4.49 13.38
N TYR A 75 3.07 -5.34 12.35
CA TYR A 75 2.69 -4.94 11.01
C TYR A 75 1.94 -6.06 10.29
N GLY A 76 1.11 -5.70 9.35
CA GLY A 76 0.40 -6.62 8.48
C GLY A 76 0.50 -6.18 7.02
N ILE A 77 0.74 -7.12 6.12
CA ILE A 77 0.76 -6.88 4.68
C ILE A 77 -0.23 -7.86 4.05
N ALA A 78 -1.11 -7.37 3.19
CA ALA A 78 -2.09 -8.17 2.50
C ALA A 78 -2.38 -7.63 1.11
N SER A 79 -3.08 -8.42 0.31
CA SER A 79 -3.47 -8.04 -1.05
C SER A 79 -4.90 -8.46 -1.36
N ALA A 80 -5.46 -7.86 -2.42
CA ALA A 80 -6.61 -8.38 -3.13
C ALA A 80 -6.22 -8.66 -4.58
N SER A 81 -6.62 -9.83 -5.08
CA SER A 81 -6.25 -10.36 -6.39
C SER A 81 -6.92 -9.60 -7.54
N VAL A 82 -6.52 -9.91 -8.77
CA VAL A 82 -7.18 -9.38 -9.98
C VAL A 82 -8.64 -9.81 -10.01
N ASP A 83 -8.97 -11.06 -9.69
CA ASP A 83 -10.35 -11.55 -9.66
C ASP A 83 -11.20 -10.79 -8.63
N GLU A 84 -10.64 -10.54 -7.43
CA GLU A 84 -11.33 -9.74 -6.41
C GLU A 84 -11.51 -8.27 -6.83
N ILE A 85 -10.55 -7.70 -7.58
CA ILE A 85 -10.69 -6.36 -8.15
C ILE A 85 -11.83 -6.32 -9.18
N GLU A 86 -11.96 -7.34 -10.03
CA GLU A 86 -13.04 -7.42 -11.03
C GLU A 86 -14.40 -7.69 -10.37
N GLU A 87 -14.45 -8.48 -9.32
CA GLU A 87 -15.67 -8.80 -8.58
C GLU A 87 -16.18 -7.61 -7.75
N PHE A 88 -15.31 -6.96 -6.96
CA PHE A 88 -15.70 -5.94 -5.99
C PHE A 88 -15.47 -4.50 -6.47
N ASN A 89 -14.84 -4.28 -7.59
CA ASN A 89 -14.17 -3.06 -8.07
C ASN A 89 -12.93 -2.67 -7.24
N ILE A 90 -12.08 -1.80 -7.81
CA ILE A 90 -10.79 -1.44 -7.21
C ILE A 90 -10.92 -0.76 -5.82
N LEU A 91 -11.96 0.02 -5.58
CA LEU A 91 -12.14 0.69 -4.29
C LEU A 91 -12.41 -0.33 -3.18
N ASN A 92 -13.38 -1.21 -3.40
CA ASN A 92 -13.76 -2.23 -2.42
C ASN A 92 -12.66 -3.30 -2.25
N ALA A 93 -11.98 -3.70 -3.33
CA ALA A 93 -10.81 -4.57 -3.26
C ALA A 93 -9.65 -3.93 -2.47
N THR A 94 -9.47 -2.60 -2.56
CA THR A 94 -8.50 -1.88 -1.72
C THR A 94 -8.88 -1.97 -0.23
N PHE A 95 -10.15 -1.73 0.11
CA PHE A 95 -10.62 -1.89 1.51
C PHE A 95 -10.49 -3.34 1.99
N LEU A 96 -10.74 -4.32 1.14
CA LEU A 96 -10.53 -5.74 1.46
C LEU A 96 -9.06 -6.01 1.82
N ALA A 97 -8.11 -5.52 1.02
CA ALA A 97 -6.69 -5.64 1.31
C ALA A 97 -6.31 -4.93 2.61
N MET A 98 -6.82 -3.71 2.85
CA MET A 98 -6.58 -2.95 4.07
C MET A 98 -7.12 -3.68 5.31
N ASN A 99 -8.35 -4.19 5.27
CA ASN A 99 -8.95 -4.96 6.38
C ASN A 99 -8.14 -6.22 6.68
N ARG A 100 -7.68 -6.93 5.64
CA ARG A 100 -6.79 -8.10 5.78
C ARG A 100 -5.44 -7.73 6.40
N ALA A 101 -4.88 -6.58 6.06
CA ALA A 101 -3.63 -6.09 6.64
C ALA A 101 -3.81 -5.75 8.13
N VAL A 102 -4.85 -5.01 8.47
CA VAL A 102 -5.19 -4.65 9.86
C VAL A 102 -5.48 -5.89 10.71
N ALA A 103 -6.18 -6.89 10.16
CA ALA A 103 -6.49 -8.14 10.87
C ALA A 103 -5.26 -8.99 11.25
N LYS A 104 -4.08 -8.69 10.70
CA LYS A 104 -2.81 -9.34 11.04
C LYS A 104 -2.08 -8.69 12.21
N LEU A 105 -2.55 -7.53 12.67
CA LEU A 105 -1.90 -6.82 13.78
C LEU A 105 -2.20 -7.49 15.12
N ASP A 106 -1.16 -7.72 15.91
CA ASP A 106 -1.24 -8.20 17.28
C ASP A 106 -0.18 -7.47 18.11
N PRO A 107 -0.57 -6.63 19.07
CA PRO A 107 -1.94 -6.35 19.53
C PRO A 107 -2.80 -5.62 18.48
N ALA A 108 -4.13 -5.82 18.56
CA ALA A 108 -5.09 -5.15 17.67
C ALA A 108 -5.20 -3.66 18.00
N PRO A 109 -5.22 -2.75 16.99
CA PRO A 109 -5.36 -1.31 17.20
C PRO A 109 -6.80 -0.92 17.58
N GLU A 110 -6.93 0.22 18.27
CA GLU A 110 -8.22 0.84 18.63
C GLU A 110 -8.73 1.74 17.50
N LEU A 111 -7.83 2.33 16.72
CA LEU A 111 -8.12 3.25 15.63
C LEU A 111 -7.15 3.02 14.45
N ALA A 112 -7.69 3.00 13.24
CA ALA A 112 -6.89 2.99 12.02
C ALA A 112 -6.84 4.38 11.36
N LEU A 113 -5.65 4.86 11.04
CA LEU A 113 -5.40 6.07 10.26
C LEU A 113 -5.17 5.66 8.81
N ILE A 114 -6.06 6.04 7.92
CA ILE A 114 -6.07 5.59 6.53
C ILE A 114 -5.54 6.72 5.63
N ASP A 115 -4.53 6.45 4.80
CA ASP A 115 -4.15 7.43 3.78
C ASP A 115 -5.29 7.68 2.79
N GLY A 116 -5.57 8.97 2.53
CA GLY A 116 -6.60 9.37 1.58
C GLY A 116 -7.83 9.99 2.22
N ASN A 117 -8.97 9.89 1.52
CA ASN A 117 -10.22 10.58 1.86
C ASN A 117 -11.45 9.67 1.96
N ARG A 118 -11.26 8.36 1.99
CA ARG A 118 -12.35 7.35 2.07
C ARG A 118 -11.95 6.20 2.98
N ASN A 119 -12.84 5.87 3.91
CA ASN A 119 -12.70 4.75 4.85
C ASN A 119 -13.99 3.95 5.07
N THR A 120 -15.00 4.17 4.22
CA THR A 120 -16.34 3.59 4.39
C THR A 120 -16.39 2.06 4.35
N GLY A 121 -15.35 1.42 3.80
CA GLY A 121 -15.20 -0.04 3.76
C GLY A 121 -14.27 -0.62 4.82
N ILE A 122 -13.76 0.20 5.76
CA ILE A 122 -12.90 -0.27 6.86
C ILE A 122 -13.79 -0.80 7.99
N ALA A 123 -13.50 -2.01 8.46
CA ALA A 123 -14.33 -2.75 9.41
C ALA A 123 -14.17 -2.31 10.88
N MET A 124 -13.23 -1.41 11.18
CA MET A 124 -12.97 -0.91 12.53
C MET A 124 -13.08 0.63 12.57
N PRO A 125 -13.08 1.27 13.77
CA PRO A 125 -12.97 2.72 13.87
C PRO A 125 -11.78 3.24 13.08
N SER A 126 -12.01 4.24 12.21
CA SER A 126 -10.96 4.73 11.33
C SER A 126 -11.13 6.22 11.00
N ARG A 127 -10.02 6.89 10.71
CA ARG A 127 -9.96 8.29 10.25
C ARG A 127 -9.19 8.39 8.95
N CYS A 128 -9.70 9.15 8.01
CA CYS A 128 -8.99 9.50 6.77
C CYS A 128 -8.00 10.62 7.03
N ILE A 129 -6.77 10.43 6.60
CA ILE A 129 -5.71 11.44 6.66
C ILE A 129 -5.26 11.75 5.24
N VAL A 130 -5.67 12.89 4.70
CA VAL A 130 -5.25 13.32 3.37
C VAL A 130 -3.75 13.59 3.36
N LYS A 131 -3.02 12.93 2.45
CA LYS A 131 -1.56 12.91 2.38
C LYS A 131 -0.94 12.41 3.69
N GLY A 132 -1.52 11.38 4.26
CA GLY A 132 -1.10 10.79 5.53
C GLY A 132 0.34 10.27 5.47
N ASP A 133 0.75 9.74 4.32
CA ASP A 133 2.10 9.27 4.02
C ASP A 133 3.22 10.33 4.24
N SER A 134 2.87 11.61 4.28
CA SER A 134 3.79 12.72 4.57
C SER A 134 3.52 13.42 5.91
N ARG A 135 2.54 12.97 6.70
CA ARG A 135 2.06 13.64 7.91
C ARG A 135 1.95 12.74 9.15
N CYS A 136 2.05 11.43 8.96
CA CYS A 136 1.82 10.41 9.96
C CYS A 136 2.89 9.33 9.80
N ALA A 137 3.63 9.03 10.87
CA ALA A 137 4.75 8.09 10.84
C ALA A 137 4.28 6.66 10.52
N ASP A 138 3.18 6.21 11.13
CA ASP A 138 2.61 4.90 10.90
C ASP A 138 2.11 4.74 9.45
N ILE A 139 1.48 5.78 8.87
CA ILE A 139 1.05 5.75 7.46
C ILE A 139 2.25 5.77 6.52
N ALA A 140 3.29 6.58 6.80
CA ALA A 140 4.51 6.60 6.00
C ALA A 140 5.20 5.22 5.98
N ALA A 141 5.24 4.55 7.12
CA ALA A 141 5.76 3.19 7.23
C ALA A 141 4.90 2.19 6.44
N ALA A 142 3.57 2.26 6.55
CA ALA A 142 2.64 1.43 5.81
C ALA A 142 2.79 1.62 4.29
N SER A 143 2.94 2.88 3.82
CA SER A 143 3.18 3.23 2.42
C SER A 143 4.41 2.50 1.86
N ILE A 144 5.51 2.49 2.60
CA ILE A 144 6.75 1.80 2.22
C ILE A 144 6.52 0.28 2.16
N LEU A 145 5.90 -0.32 3.19
CA LEU A 145 5.66 -1.77 3.22
C LEU A 145 4.73 -2.21 2.08
N ALA A 146 3.65 -1.50 1.83
CA ALA A 146 2.75 -1.80 0.73
C ALA A 146 3.44 -1.68 -0.63
N LYS A 147 4.22 -0.60 -0.84
CA LYS A 147 4.92 -0.34 -2.11
C LYS A 147 5.99 -1.39 -2.40
N VAL A 148 6.87 -1.66 -1.44
CA VAL A 148 7.95 -2.65 -1.62
C VAL A 148 7.38 -4.05 -1.85
N SER A 149 6.40 -4.46 -1.05
CA SER A 149 5.77 -5.77 -1.21
C SER A 149 5.13 -5.94 -2.58
N ARG A 150 4.45 -4.91 -3.07
CA ARG A 150 3.86 -4.94 -4.40
C ARG A 150 4.93 -4.95 -5.50
N ASP A 151 5.98 -4.16 -5.38
CA ASP A 151 7.04 -4.12 -6.38
C ASP A 151 7.74 -5.49 -6.49
N ARG A 152 8.02 -6.16 -5.37
CA ARG A 152 8.55 -7.54 -5.34
C ARG A 152 7.58 -8.54 -5.99
N TYR A 153 6.28 -8.43 -5.75
CA TYR A 153 5.27 -9.23 -6.45
C TYR A 153 5.30 -9.00 -7.97
N MET A 154 5.44 -7.75 -8.41
CA MET A 154 5.52 -7.44 -9.86
C MET A 154 6.81 -7.94 -10.51
N LEU A 155 7.93 -8.02 -9.77
CA LEU A 155 9.15 -8.67 -10.26
C LEU A 155 8.94 -10.17 -10.50
N ASN A 156 8.26 -10.87 -9.60
CA ASN A 156 7.90 -12.28 -9.78
C ASN A 156 6.98 -12.48 -11.01
N LEU A 157 6.06 -11.54 -11.25
CA LEU A 157 5.24 -11.56 -12.47
C LEU A 157 6.06 -11.29 -13.74
N ALA A 158 7.11 -10.46 -13.66
CA ALA A 158 8.02 -10.22 -14.80
C ALA A 158 8.76 -11.49 -15.23
N GLU A 159 9.16 -12.32 -14.27
CA GLU A 159 9.76 -13.64 -14.56
C GLU A 159 8.77 -14.58 -15.26
N LYS A 160 7.51 -14.58 -14.81
CA LYS A 160 6.45 -15.41 -15.37
C LYS A 160 5.94 -14.95 -16.73
N TYR A 161 5.94 -13.64 -16.96
CA TYR A 161 5.44 -12.98 -18.16
C TYR A 161 6.44 -11.95 -18.70
N PRO A 162 7.63 -12.36 -19.16
CA PRO A 162 8.71 -11.45 -19.53
C PRO A 162 8.35 -10.49 -20.67
N GLN A 163 7.42 -10.86 -21.55
CA GLN A 163 6.98 -10.05 -22.68
C GLN A 163 6.27 -8.74 -22.29
N TYR A 164 5.82 -8.59 -21.03
CA TYR A 164 5.14 -7.36 -20.58
C TYR A 164 6.06 -6.36 -19.89
N HIS A 165 7.31 -6.72 -19.55
CA HIS A 165 8.28 -5.84 -18.91
C HIS A 165 7.80 -5.26 -17.56
N PHE A 166 7.13 -6.07 -16.74
CA PHE A 166 6.60 -5.64 -15.44
C PHE A 166 7.69 -5.16 -14.47
N GLU A 167 8.92 -5.60 -14.64
CA GLU A 167 10.10 -5.15 -13.89
C GLU A 167 10.38 -3.64 -14.08
N GLN A 168 10.00 -3.07 -15.24
CA GLN A 168 10.24 -1.66 -15.52
C GLN A 168 9.15 -0.74 -14.99
N HIS A 169 7.88 -1.07 -15.24
CA HIS A 169 6.74 -0.19 -14.96
C HIS A 169 5.79 -0.69 -13.86
N LYS A 170 6.08 -1.84 -13.25
CA LYS A 170 5.30 -2.40 -12.13
C LYS A 170 3.78 -2.45 -12.40
N GLY A 171 3.38 -2.67 -13.67
CA GLY A 171 1.98 -2.76 -14.09
C GLY A 171 1.29 -1.43 -14.37
N TYR A 172 1.96 -0.28 -14.25
CA TYR A 172 1.39 1.01 -14.63
C TYR A 172 1.23 1.15 -16.14
N GLY A 173 0.25 1.96 -16.58
CA GLY A 173 -0.05 2.20 -17.99
C GLY A 173 0.98 3.12 -18.68
N THR A 174 2.18 2.62 -18.86
CA THR A 174 3.23 3.29 -19.63
C THR A 174 3.10 2.96 -21.11
N LYS A 175 3.81 3.71 -21.98
CA LYS A 175 3.87 3.42 -23.41
C LYS A 175 4.31 1.98 -23.68
N LEU A 176 5.38 1.53 -22.99
CA LEU A 176 5.90 0.16 -23.09
C LEU A 176 4.85 -0.89 -22.76
N HIS A 177 4.07 -0.68 -21.68
CA HIS A 177 3.02 -1.60 -21.26
C HIS A 177 1.88 -1.68 -22.30
N TYR A 178 1.46 -0.53 -22.84
CA TYR A 178 0.45 -0.51 -23.91
C TYR A 178 0.94 -1.13 -25.22
N GLU A 179 2.22 -0.99 -25.56
CA GLU A 179 2.82 -1.65 -26.73
C GLU A 179 2.82 -3.17 -26.57
N ALA A 180 3.23 -3.69 -25.40
CA ALA A 180 3.17 -5.11 -25.09
C ALA A 180 1.72 -5.65 -25.12
N LEU A 181 0.76 -4.90 -24.60
CA LEU A 181 -0.66 -5.29 -24.67
C LEU A 181 -1.22 -5.35 -26.10
N ARG A 182 -0.76 -4.47 -27.01
CA ARG A 182 -1.16 -4.53 -28.42
C ARG A 182 -0.56 -5.73 -29.14
N GLU A 183 0.65 -6.11 -28.80
CA GLU A 183 1.40 -7.21 -29.44
C GLU A 183 0.96 -8.58 -28.92
N TYR A 184 0.84 -8.74 -27.60
CA TYR A 184 0.62 -10.04 -26.95
C TYR A 184 -0.80 -10.23 -26.38
N GLY A 185 -1.63 -9.18 -26.40
CA GLY A 185 -2.92 -9.20 -25.70
C GLY A 185 -2.76 -9.16 -24.16
N PRO A 186 -3.86 -9.21 -23.39
CA PRO A 186 -3.79 -9.24 -21.94
C PRO A 186 -3.46 -10.65 -21.41
N SER A 187 -2.61 -10.72 -20.36
CA SER A 187 -2.42 -11.93 -19.57
C SER A 187 -3.51 -12.06 -18.49
N PRO A 188 -3.62 -13.21 -17.78
CA PRO A 188 -4.54 -13.37 -16.65
C PRO A 188 -4.30 -12.39 -15.49
N GLU A 189 -3.11 -11.79 -15.44
CA GLU A 189 -2.76 -10.80 -14.40
C GLU A 189 -3.19 -9.36 -14.77
N HIS A 190 -3.73 -9.14 -15.95
CA HIS A 190 -4.29 -7.84 -16.32
C HIS A 190 -5.72 -7.68 -15.80
N ARG A 191 -6.10 -6.43 -15.54
CA ARG A 191 -7.43 -6.06 -15.03
C ARG A 191 -8.35 -5.68 -16.21
N PRO A 192 -9.28 -6.56 -16.64
CA PRO A 192 -10.13 -6.30 -17.81
C PRO A 192 -10.90 -4.98 -17.71
N SER A 193 -11.40 -4.63 -16.52
CA SER A 193 -12.14 -3.38 -16.30
C SER A 193 -11.30 -2.12 -16.55
N PHE A 194 -9.98 -2.19 -16.40
CA PHE A 194 -9.04 -1.08 -16.64
C PHE A 194 -8.65 -0.96 -18.13
N LEU A 195 -8.80 -2.03 -18.91
CA LEU A 195 -8.43 -2.07 -20.33
C LEU A 195 -9.56 -1.65 -21.27
N ARG A 196 -10.80 -1.46 -20.80
CA ARG A 196 -11.98 -1.13 -21.62
C ARG A 196 -11.83 0.12 -22.49
N LYS A 197 -10.91 1.02 -22.19
CA LYS A 197 -10.64 2.26 -22.94
C LYS A 197 -9.53 2.11 -23.99
N MET A 198 -9.03 0.89 -24.21
CA MET A 198 -7.99 0.62 -25.20
C MET A 198 -8.57 0.35 -26.63
N HIS A 199 -9.90 0.37 -26.78
CA HIS A 199 -10.60 0.15 -28.05
C HIS A 199 -11.09 1.45 -28.65
#